data_b5b2d856b86dd856e615616930d79722
#
_entry.id   b5b2d856b86dd856e615616930d79722
#
_cell.length_a   1.000
_cell.length_b   1.000
_cell.length_c   1.000
_cell.angle_alpha   90.00
_cell.angle_beta   90.00
_cell.angle_gamma   90.00
#
_symmetry.space_group_name_H-M   'P 1'
#
loop_
_entity.id
_entity.type
_entity.pdbx_description
1 polymer ?
#
loop_
_entity_poly.entity_id
_entity_poly.type
_entity_poly.pdbx_seq_one_letter_code
_entity_poly.pdbx_strand_id
1 'polypeptide(L)'
;VPVIINEILLFAIGTACGILINLRGQLIGIIDMTYNDGDMKNLISGIGISELKKLVECLSNDKAIAYLGVYGMDVPVDAHEQMQVPLGAYIYETVVDSPAMEAGVQSGDVITKIGQTEITSYQELVNALYQLRPDAQVTVTLMRQGPDGYTEMEVNVTLK
;
A
#
# COMPACT_ATOMS: atom_id res chain seq x y z
N VAL A 1 -3.54 19.07 -22.44
CA VAL A 1 -3.00 18.76 -23.79
C VAL A 1 -2.62 17.28 -23.77
N PRO A 2 -3.12 16.46 -24.73
CA PRO A 2 -2.74 15.05 -24.77
C PRO A 2 -1.28 14.90 -25.21
N VAL A 3 -0.51 14.09 -24.51
CA VAL A 3 0.86 13.70 -24.86
C VAL A 3 0.86 12.20 -25.09
N ILE A 4 1.36 11.75 -26.23
CA ILE A 4 1.49 10.33 -26.57
C ILE A 4 2.91 9.90 -26.25
N ILE A 5 3.05 8.91 -25.37
CA ILE A 5 4.34 8.27 -25.05
C ILE A 5 4.14 6.76 -25.22
N ASN A 6 4.84 6.14 -26.17
CA ASN A 6 4.85 4.69 -26.39
C ASN A 6 3.48 4.00 -26.25
N GLU A 7 2.51 4.38 -27.10
CA GLU A 7 1.15 3.80 -27.10
C GLU A 7 0.25 4.21 -25.92
N ILE A 8 0.65 5.20 -25.11
CA ILE A 8 -0.14 5.75 -24.00
C ILE A 8 -0.59 7.16 -24.36
N LEU A 9 -1.87 7.41 -24.24
CA LEU A 9 -2.45 8.75 -24.34
C LEU A 9 -2.63 9.32 -22.94
N LEU A 10 -1.90 10.41 -22.66
CA LEU A 10 -1.94 11.11 -21.39
C LEU A 10 -2.99 12.24 -21.45
N PHE A 11 -4.03 12.15 -20.63
CA PHE A 11 -4.93 13.25 -20.36
C PHE A 11 -4.59 13.87 -19.00
N ALA A 12 -3.86 14.98 -19.00
CA ALA A 12 -3.67 15.78 -17.79
C ALA A 12 -4.75 16.85 -17.67
N ILE A 13 -5.47 16.83 -16.57
CA ILE A 13 -6.47 17.85 -16.22
C ILE A 13 -5.92 18.64 -15.03
N GLY A 14 -5.38 19.83 -15.30
CA GLY A 14 -4.80 20.69 -14.28
C GLY A 14 -3.38 20.30 -13.86
N THR A 15 -2.92 20.81 -12.72
CA THR A 15 -1.54 20.73 -12.26
C THR A 15 -1.20 19.49 -11.44
N ALA A 16 -2.15 18.61 -11.13
CA ALA A 16 -1.91 17.57 -10.14
C ALA A 16 -2.47 16.18 -10.44
N CYS A 17 -3.44 16.03 -11.33
CA CYS A 17 -4.09 14.74 -11.57
C CYS A 17 -4.34 14.53 -13.06
N GLY A 18 -4.20 13.28 -13.51
CA GLY A 18 -4.49 12.87 -14.87
C GLY A 18 -4.86 11.39 -14.94
N ILE A 19 -5.43 10.99 -16.07
CA ILE A 19 -5.70 9.59 -16.37
C ILE A 19 -4.78 9.11 -17.50
N LEU A 20 -4.34 7.88 -17.39
CA LEU A 20 -3.55 7.17 -18.42
C LEU A 20 -4.49 6.27 -19.20
N ILE A 21 -4.59 6.51 -20.51
CA ILE A 21 -5.41 5.70 -21.42
C ILE A 21 -4.50 5.15 -22.53
N ASN A 22 -4.66 3.87 -22.87
CA ASN A 22 -3.96 3.30 -24.00
C ASN A 22 -4.63 3.68 -25.33
N LEU A 23 -3.98 3.37 -26.46
CA LEU A 23 -4.51 3.67 -27.79
C LEU A 23 -5.81 2.92 -28.13
N ARG A 24 -6.21 1.93 -27.33
CA ARG A 24 -7.49 1.23 -27.46
C ARG A 24 -8.61 1.92 -26.67
N GLY A 25 -8.32 3.05 -26.00
CA GLY A 25 -9.28 3.77 -25.17
C GLY A 25 -9.49 3.15 -23.78
N GLN A 26 -8.64 2.22 -23.35
CA GLN A 26 -8.75 1.60 -22.02
C GLN A 26 -8.00 2.41 -20.98
N LEU A 27 -8.61 2.62 -19.82
CA LEU A 27 -7.97 3.22 -18.66
C LEU A 27 -6.90 2.25 -18.13
N ILE A 28 -5.65 2.72 -18.02
CA ILE A 28 -4.52 1.92 -17.56
C ILE A 28 -3.95 2.42 -16.24
N GLY A 29 -4.28 3.63 -15.84
CA GLY A 29 -3.83 4.18 -14.55
C GLY A 29 -4.28 5.60 -14.28
N ILE A 30 -3.92 6.09 -13.11
CA ILE A 30 -4.12 7.48 -12.67
C ILE A 30 -2.75 8.05 -12.35
N ILE A 31 -2.51 9.29 -12.78
CA ILE A 31 -1.27 10.01 -12.48
C ILE A 31 -1.32 10.49 -11.05
N ASP A 32 -0.29 10.18 -10.30
CA ASP A 32 -0.05 10.72 -8.98
C ASP A 32 1.26 11.52 -8.99
N MET A 33 1.14 12.83 -8.83
CA MET A 33 2.28 13.75 -8.80
C MET A 33 2.96 13.82 -7.44
N THR A 34 2.43 13.17 -6.41
CA THR A 34 2.95 13.20 -5.05
C THR A 34 4.31 12.50 -4.96
N TYR A 35 4.56 11.54 -5.84
CA TYR A 35 5.81 10.78 -5.90
C TYR A 35 6.86 11.35 -6.86
N ASN A 36 6.66 12.54 -7.42
CA ASN A 36 7.66 13.20 -8.24
C ASN A 36 8.71 13.85 -7.35
N ASP A 37 9.78 13.13 -7.10
CA ASP A 37 10.99 13.69 -6.50
C ASP A 37 11.60 14.71 -7.47
N GLY A 38 11.84 15.95 -7.00
CA GLY A 38 12.15 17.11 -7.83
C GLY A 38 13.38 17.04 -8.74
N ASP A 39 14.16 15.97 -8.66
CA ASP A 39 15.37 15.74 -9.47
C ASP A 39 15.11 14.98 -10.80
N MET A 40 13.95 14.38 -10.99
CA MET A 40 13.63 13.63 -12.21
C MET A 40 12.65 14.38 -13.11
N LYS A 41 13.17 15.33 -13.87
CA LYS A 41 12.37 16.26 -14.71
C LYS A 41 11.52 15.62 -15.82
N ASN A 42 11.63 14.30 -16.08
CA ASN A 42 10.95 13.62 -17.18
C ASN A 42 10.22 12.34 -16.76
N LEU A 43 10.02 12.10 -15.45
CA LEU A 43 9.27 10.97 -14.95
C LEU A 43 7.88 11.41 -14.48
N ILE A 44 6.88 10.62 -14.83
CA ILE A 44 5.51 10.76 -14.37
C ILE A 44 5.19 9.49 -13.59
N SER A 45 4.91 9.64 -12.32
CA SER A 45 4.45 8.54 -11.47
C SER A 45 2.96 8.33 -11.65
N GLY A 46 2.52 7.09 -11.62
CA GLY A 46 1.11 6.77 -11.73
C GLY A 46 0.78 5.44 -11.08
N ILE A 47 -0.43 5.34 -10.57
CA ILE A 47 -0.98 4.14 -9.97
C ILE A 47 -1.68 3.34 -11.07
N GLY A 48 -1.30 2.08 -11.28
CA GLY A 48 -1.90 1.19 -12.27
C GLY A 48 -3.36 0.87 -11.94
N ILE A 49 -4.20 0.80 -12.96
CA ILE A 49 -5.63 0.50 -12.76
C ILE A 49 -5.85 -0.86 -12.10
N SER A 50 -4.92 -1.80 -12.28
CA SER A 50 -4.99 -3.12 -11.64
C SER A 50 -4.96 -3.02 -10.12
N GLU A 51 -4.20 -2.08 -9.58
CA GLU A 51 -4.13 -1.81 -8.13
C GLU A 51 -5.39 -1.11 -7.63
N LEU A 52 -5.94 -0.20 -8.44
CA LEU A 52 -7.13 0.58 -8.10
C LEU A 52 -8.44 -0.20 -8.29
N LYS A 53 -8.43 -1.28 -9.07
CA LYS A 53 -9.64 -2.02 -9.44
C LYS A 53 -10.46 -2.42 -8.21
N LYS A 54 -9.82 -2.96 -7.19
CA LYS A 54 -10.50 -3.41 -5.97
C LYS A 54 -11.10 -2.26 -5.18
N LEU A 55 -10.37 -1.15 -5.08
CA LEU A 55 -10.85 0.08 -4.46
C LEU A 55 -12.09 0.61 -5.19
N VAL A 56 -12.02 0.71 -6.53
CA VAL A 56 -13.14 1.16 -7.37
C VAL A 56 -14.35 0.25 -7.21
N GLU A 57 -14.15 -1.08 -7.19
CA GLU A 57 -15.22 -2.05 -6.95
C GLU A 57 -15.88 -1.85 -5.57
N CYS A 58 -15.10 -1.64 -4.52
CA CYS A 58 -15.65 -1.38 -3.19
C CYS A 58 -16.44 -0.07 -3.15
N LEU A 59 -15.87 1.02 -3.66
CA LEU A 59 -16.55 2.33 -3.70
C LEU A 59 -17.82 2.31 -4.55
N SER A 60 -17.80 1.62 -5.70
CA SER A 60 -18.97 1.53 -6.60
C SER A 60 -20.12 0.71 -6.01
N ASN A 61 -19.81 -0.21 -5.08
CA ASN A 61 -20.80 -1.06 -4.42
C ASN A 61 -21.12 -0.58 -2.99
N ASP A 62 -20.73 0.62 -2.62
CA ASP A 62 -20.92 1.20 -1.27
C ASP A 62 -20.40 0.26 -0.16
N LYS A 63 -19.32 -0.48 -0.46
CA LYS A 63 -18.69 -1.39 0.48
C LYS A 63 -17.69 -0.61 1.33
N ALA A 64 -17.93 -0.54 2.62
CA ALA A 64 -16.98 0.02 3.56
C ALA A 64 -15.67 -0.78 3.55
N ILE A 65 -14.55 -0.08 3.59
CA ILE A 65 -13.20 -0.63 3.57
C ILE A 65 -12.63 -0.52 4.97
N ALA A 66 -12.10 -1.63 5.48
CA ALA A 66 -11.44 -1.65 6.77
C ALA A 66 -10.15 -0.83 6.75
N TYR A 67 -9.97 0.01 7.74
CA TYR A 67 -8.84 0.91 7.86
C TYR A 67 -7.92 0.47 9.00
N LEU A 68 -6.63 0.33 8.70
CA LEU A 68 -5.58 -0.01 9.66
C LEU A 68 -4.77 1.22 10.07
N GLY A 69 -4.47 2.11 9.15
CA GLY A 69 -3.75 3.37 9.38
C GLY A 69 -2.24 3.21 9.42
N VAL A 70 -1.69 2.58 8.40
CA VAL A 70 -0.23 2.42 8.20
C VAL A 70 0.17 2.86 6.80
N TYR A 71 1.37 3.39 6.68
CA TYR A 71 2.07 3.55 5.41
C TYR A 71 3.23 2.56 5.36
N GLY A 72 3.36 1.87 4.26
CA GLY A 72 4.35 0.81 4.12
C GLY A 72 4.82 0.63 2.69
N MET A 73 5.76 -0.29 2.53
CA MET A 73 6.30 -0.71 1.24
C MET A 73 6.67 -2.18 1.31
N ASP A 74 6.98 -2.76 0.18
CA ASP A 74 7.58 -4.10 0.12
C ASP A 74 8.99 -4.06 0.71
N VAL A 75 9.38 -5.15 1.39
CA VAL A 75 10.77 -5.32 1.82
C VAL A 75 11.64 -5.49 0.57
N PRO A 76 12.65 -4.61 0.36
CA PRO A 76 13.58 -4.76 -0.77
C PRO A 76 14.30 -6.10 -0.73
N VAL A 77 14.51 -6.71 -1.90
CA VAL A 77 15.19 -8.02 -2.01
C VAL A 77 16.57 -7.98 -1.36
N ASP A 78 17.33 -6.91 -1.60
CA ASP A 78 18.65 -6.73 -0.99
C ASP A 78 18.61 -6.69 0.54
N ALA A 79 17.57 -6.07 1.12
CA ALA A 79 17.38 -6.02 2.56
C ALA A 79 17.04 -7.40 3.13
N HIS A 80 16.22 -8.17 2.42
CA HIS A 80 15.91 -9.54 2.80
C HIS A 80 17.16 -10.45 2.76
N GLU A 81 17.91 -10.42 1.66
CA GLU A 81 19.05 -11.31 1.44
C GLU A 81 20.28 -10.96 2.31
N GLN A 82 20.58 -9.66 2.47
CA GLN A 82 21.81 -9.21 3.15
C GLN A 82 21.60 -8.93 4.63
N MET A 83 20.42 -8.44 5.01
CA MET A 83 20.12 -8.02 6.38
C MET A 83 19.13 -8.95 7.09
N GLN A 84 18.70 -10.02 6.42
CA GLN A 84 17.73 -11.00 6.95
C GLN A 84 16.41 -10.35 7.42
N VAL A 85 16.01 -9.25 6.77
CA VAL A 85 14.71 -8.64 7.02
C VAL A 85 13.61 -9.62 6.58
N PRO A 86 12.63 -9.97 7.43
CA PRO A 86 11.56 -10.86 7.05
C PRO A 86 10.77 -10.31 5.85
N LEU A 87 10.32 -11.19 4.95
CA LEU A 87 9.38 -10.79 3.89
C LEU A 87 8.04 -10.40 4.51
N GLY A 88 7.43 -9.34 3.97
CA GLY A 88 6.19 -8.81 4.48
C GLY A 88 5.97 -7.36 4.08
N ALA A 89 4.99 -6.73 4.71
CA ALA A 89 4.74 -5.30 4.56
C ALA A 89 5.58 -4.51 5.58
N TYR A 90 6.65 -3.86 5.11
CA TYR A 90 7.47 -2.99 5.94
C TYR A 90 6.74 -1.68 6.21
N ILE A 91 6.55 -1.34 7.48
CA ILE A 91 5.85 -0.13 7.93
C ILE A 91 6.86 0.97 8.21
N TYR A 92 6.81 2.05 7.44
CA TYR A 92 7.68 3.21 7.67
C TYR A 92 6.97 4.32 8.46
N GLU A 93 5.63 4.32 8.51
CA GLU A 93 4.86 5.31 9.26
C GLU A 93 3.51 4.73 9.73
N THR A 94 3.07 5.11 10.93
CA THR A 94 1.72 4.87 11.45
C THR A 94 0.98 6.19 11.59
N VAL A 95 -0.28 6.20 11.18
CA VAL A 95 -1.13 7.40 11.29
C VAL A 95 -1.51 7.62 12.75
N VAL A 96 -1.45 8.88 13.19
CA VAL A 96 -1.86 9.27 14.55
C VAL A 96 -3.34 8.91 14.77
N ASP A 97 -3.67 8.39 15.95
CA ASP A 97 -5.03 7.95 16.35
C ASP A 97 -5.61 6.85 15.43
N SER A 98 -4.73 6.10 14.77
CA SER A 98 -5.12 4.96 13.95
C SER A 98 -5.22 3.66 14.77
N PRO A 99 -5.99 2.66 14.29
CA PRO A 99 -6.01 1.32 14.87
C PRO A 99 -4.63 0.68 15.06
N ALA A 100 -3.75 0.85 14.08
CA ALA A 100 -2.38 0.35 14.15
C ALA A 100 -1.59 0.98 15.30
N MET A 101 -1.66 2.30 15.44
CA MET A 101 -0.98 3.01 16.53
C MET A 101 -1.55 2.61 17.89
N GLU A 102 -2.88 2.54 18.02
CA GLU A 102 -3.56 2.12 19.26
C GLU A 102 -3.16 0.70 19.68
N ALA A 103 -2.94 -0.19 18.71
CA ALA A 103 -2.50 -1.57 18.95
C ALA A 103 -0.99 -1.72 19.19
N GLY A 104 -0.22 -0.65 19.00
CA GLY A 104 1.23 -0.63 19.24
C GLY A 104 2.09 -1.05 18.07
N VAL A 105 1.56 -1.01 16.83
CA VAL A 105 2.38 -1.09 15.60
C VAL A 105 3.24 0.15 15.50
N GLN A 106 4.50 -0.01 15.11
CA GLN A 106 5.50 1.05 15.05
C GLN A 106 6.17 1.11 13.67
N SER A 107 6.77 2.26 13.39
CA SER A 107 7.70 2.37 12.25
C SER A 107 8.88 1.40 12.45
N GLY A 108 9.26 0.70 11.39
CA GLY A 108 10.27 -0.36 11.41
C GLY A 108 9.72 -1.76 11.59
N ASP A 109 8.44 -1.93 11.89
CA ASP A 109 7.81 -3.24 11.94
C ASP A 109 7.60 -3.82 10.52
N VAL A 110 7.64 -5.13 10.41
CA VAL A 110 7.27 -5.86 9.18
C VAL A 110 6.04 -6.71 9.48
N ILE A 111 4.90 -6.39 8.90
CA ILE A 111 3.68 -7.18 9.05
C ILE A 111 3.81 -8.43 8.15
N THR A 112 3.75 -9.60 8.77
CA THR A 112 3.88 -10.90 8.11
C THR A 112 2.57 -11.69 8.05
N LYS A 113 1.56 -11.27 8.84
CA LYS A 113 0.25 -11.94 8.83
C LYS A 113 -0.85 -11.02 9.35
N ILE A 114 -2.05 -11.15 8.80
CA ILE A 114 -3.26 -10.50 9.31
C ILE A 114 -4.39 -11.54 9.39
N GLY A 115 -4.88 -11.82 10.60
CA GLY A 115 -5.80 -12.93 10.85
C GLY A 115 -5.20 -14.27 10.40
N GLN A 116 -5.78 -14.90 9.38
CA GLN A 116 -5.29 -16.15 8.80
C GLN A 116 -4.51 -15.98 7.50
N THR A 117 -4.38 -14.73 7.01
CA THR A 117 -3.75 -14.43 5.72
C THR A 117 -2.28 -14.09 5.94
N GLU A 118 -1.39 -14.84 5.30
CA GLU A 118 0.03 -14.52 5.22
C GLU A 118 0.25 -13.31 4.33
N ILE A 119 1.21 -12.47 4.70
CA ILE A 119 1.54 -11.21 4.03
C ILE A 119 3.02 -11.25 3.66
N THR A 120 3.30 -11.27 2.36
CA THR A 120 4.65 -11.24 1.80
C THR A 120 4.99 -9.92 1.10
N SER A 121 3.97 -9.06 0.91
CA SER A 121 4.10 -7.74 0.27
C SER A 121 3.12 -6.73 0.88
N TYR A 122 3.39 -5.45 0.71
CA TYR A 122 2.48 -4.38 1.13
C TYR A 122 1.14 -4.46 0.37
N GLN A 123 1.20 -4.83 -0.91
CA GLN A 123 -0.02 -5.01 -1.72
C GLN A 123 -0.92 -6.13 -1.19
N GLU A 124 -0.34 -7.22 -0.68
CA GLU A 124 -1.12 -8.29 -0.04
C GLU A 124 -1.78 -7.83 1.25
N LEU A 125 -1.12 -6.99 2.06
CA LEU A 125 -1.73 -6.36 3.23
C LEU A 125 -2.95 -5.52 2.83
N VAL A 126 -2.82 -4.67 1.82
CA VAL A 126 -3.93 -3.86 1.29
C VAL A 126 -5.06 -4.75 0.79
N ASN A 127 -4.75 -5.80 0.04
CA ASN A 127 -5.75 -6.75 -0.46
C ASN A 127 -6.47 -7.51 0.67
N ALA A 128 -5.76 -7.86 1.73
CA ALA A 128 -6.35 -8.50 2.91
C ALA A 128 -7.32 -7.54 3.63
N LEU A 129 -6.95 -6.27 3.78
CA LEU A 129 -7.83 -5.25 4.36
C LEU A 129 -9.14 -5.08 3.56
N TYR A 130 -9.12 -5.19 2.22
CA TYR A 130 -10.33 -5.16 1.41
C TYR A 130 -11.30 -6.34 1.64
N GLN A 131 -10.84 -7.43 2.25
CA GLN A 131 -11.67 -8.58 2.60
C GLN A 131 -12.28 -8.44 4.01
N LEU A 132 -11.70 -7.60 4.84
CA LEU A 132 -12.14 -7.37 6.21
C LEU A 132 -13.25 -6.31 6.26
N ARG A 133 -13.93 -6.24 7.40
CA ARG A 133 -14.97 -5.24 7.64
C ARG A 133 -14.44 -4.21 8.65
N PRO A 134 -14.92 -2.97 8.58
CA PRO A 134 -14.76 -2.05 9.71
C PRO A 134 -15.29 -2.68 11.00
N ASP A 135 -14.74 -2.27 12.13
CA ASP A 135 -14.99 -2.79 13.47
C ASP A 135 -14.60 -4.26 13.70
N ALA A 136 -14.00 -4.94 12.70
CA ALA A 136 -13.48 -6.28 12.90
C ALA A 136 -12.26 -6.26 13.83
N GLN A 137 -12.25 -7.21 14.77
CA GLN A 137 -11.06 -7.49 15.57
C GLN A 137 -10.22 -8.55 14.87
N VAL A 138 -8.96 -8.21 14.62
CA VAL A 138 -8.02 -9.08 13.92
C VAL A 138 -6.69 -9.12 14.66
N THR A 139 -6.05 -10.27 14.68
CA THR A 139 -4.67 -10.40 15.14
C THR A 139 -3.74 -10.07 13.99
N VAL A 140 -2.82 -9.16 14.21
CA VAL A 140 -1.74 -8.81 13.28
C VAL A 140 -0.45 -9.38 13.86
N THR A 141 0.21 -10.24 13.08
CA THR A 141 1.55 -10.75 13.40
C THR A 141 2.57 -9.88 12.69
N LEU A 142 3.51 -9.38 13.44
CA LEU A 142 4.58 -8.53 12.94
C LEU A 142 5.94 -8.97 13.45
N MET A 143 6.97 -8.63 12.73
CA MET A 143 8.36 -8.83 13.09
C MET A 143 8.97 -7.48 13.44
N ARG A 144 9.48 -7.33 14.64
CA ARG A 144 10.14 -6.12 15.15
C ARG A 144 11.61 -6.34 15.32
N GLN A 145 12.41 -5.41 14.82
CA GLN A 145 13.86 -5.47 14.99
C GLN A 145 14.25 -5.19 16.44
N GLY A 146 14.96 -6.14 17.05
CA GLY A 146 15.57 -6.02 18.37
C GLY A 146 17.10 -6.12 18.30
N PRO A 147 17.80 -6.11 19.45
CA PRO A 147 19.27 -6.22 19.51
C PRO A 147 19.81 -7.51 18.89
N ASP A 148 19.08 -8.60 19.02
CA ASP A 148 19.47 -9.94 18.57
C ASP A 148 18.83 -10.36 17.24
N GLY A 149 18.19 -9.42 16.54
CA GLY A 149 17.49 -9.67 15.27
C GLY A 149 15.98 -9.42 15.35
N TYR A 150 15.24 -9.95 14.39
CA TYR A 150 13.79 -9.80 14.33
C TYR A 150 13.08 -10.75 15.29
N THR A 151 12.13 -10.23 16.04
CA THR A 151 11.30 -10.99 16.99
C THR A 151 9.84 -10.90 16.53
N GLU A 152 9.17 -12.06 16.52
CA GLU A 152 7.75 -12.14 16.21
C GLU A 152 6.91 -11.61 17.38
N MET A 153 5.92 -10.80 17.06
CA MET A 153 4.96 -10.23 17.99
C MET A 153 3.55 -10.31 17.41
N GLU A 154 2.58 -10.54 18.25
CA GLU A 154 1.16 -10.48 17.88
C GLU A 154 0.49 -9.32 18.59
N VAL A 155 -0.26 -8.52 17.84
CA VAL A 155 -1.07 -7.42 18.36
C VAL A 155 -2.52 -7.57 17.90
N ASN A 156 -3.47 -7.30 18.79
CA ASN A 156 -4.88 -7.32 18.45
C ASN A 156 -5.32 -5.92 18.05
N VAL A 157 -5.89 -5.81 16.85
CA VAL A 157 -6.32 -4.55 16.25
C VAL A 157 -7.81 -4.57 16.03
N THR A 158 -8.50 -3.52 16.43
CA THR A 158 -9.89 -3.26 16.02
C THR A 158 -9.83 -2.28 14.85
N LEU A 159 -10.17 -2.76 13.65
CA LEU A 159 -10.14 -1.94 12.43
C LEU A 159 -11.23 -0.85 12.49
N LYS A 160 -11.00 0.28 11.83
CA LYS A 160 -12.00 1.37 11.67
C LYS A 160 -12.61 1.35 10.29
#